data_2c380332fe7d90654b8454de187327ac
#
_entry.id   2c380332fe7d90654b8454de187327ac
#
_cell.length_a   1.000
_cell.length_b   1.000
_cell.length_c   1.000
_cell.angle_alpha   90.00
_cell.angle_beta   90.00
_cell.angle_gamma   90.00
#
_symmetry.space_group_name_H-M   'P 1'
#
loop_
_entity.id
_entity.type
_entity.pdbx_description
1 polymer ?
#
loop_
_entity_poly.entity_id
_entity_poly.type
_entity_poly.pdbx_seq_one_letter_code
_entity_poly.pdbx_strand_id
1 'polypeptide(L)'
;MNVLSKAHAQELDANDSLAHFRNEFHLPVIDGKQTLYFTGNSLGLMPKLAEKYLEEELEDWKNWGVEGHFHARRPWMPYHEFFSESLSKLVGAKPEEVVVMGSLTNNLHLLMVSFFRPEGKRTKILCEAKAFPSDQYALASQLRYHGLDPKEHLIEVGPREGEHHIRKEDFMAAIDAHGEEIAMMMIGGVNYYTGQVMDMKHLTAYAQNKGITVGWDLAHGAGNIDIKLHDWNVDFAAWCHYKYINSGPGATAGYFVHERHHGKADIPRFEGWWGHDKETRFEMPETFKPIPTAEAWQLSNVPVMAMAPL
;
A
#
# COMPACT_ATOMS: atom_id res chain seq x y z
N MET A 1 -27.44 -24.65 -17.37
CA MET A 1 -26.77 -23.78 -18.36
C MET A 1 -25.30 -24.14 -18.37
N ASN A 2 -24.64 -24.25 -19.55
CA ASN A 2 -23.19 -24.49 -19.57
C ASN A 2 -22.47 -23.19 -19.25
N VAL A 3 -21.91 -23.05 -18.04
CA VAL A 3 -21.24 -21.85 -17.52
C VAL A 3 -19.98 -21.44 -18.31
N LEU A 4 -19.49 -22.32 -19.18
CA LEU A 4 -18.33 -22.03 -20.04
C LEU A 4 -18.74 -21.69 -21.49
N SER A 5 -20.01 -21.38 -21.74
CA SER A 5 -20.48 -21.03 -23.09
C SER A 5 -20.36 -19.54 -23.39
N LYS A 6 -20.08 -19.18 -24.66
CA LYS A 6 -20.09 -17.79 -25.13
C LYS A 6 -21.42 -17.08 -24.83
N ALA A 7 -22.54 -17.81 -24.98
CA ALA A 7 -23.88 -17.28 -24.70
C ALA A 7 -24.03 -16.85 -23.23
N HIS A 8 -23.52 -17.65 -22.31
CA HIS A 8 -23.54 -17.30 -20.88
C HIS A 8 -22.64 -16.07 -20.56
N ALA A 9 -21.45 -16.00 -21.16
CA ALA A 9 -20.61 -14.82 -21.00
C ALA A 9 -21.30 -13.54 -21.53
N GLN A 10 -21.96 -13.62 -22.69
CA GLN A 10 -22.71 -12.49 -23.25
C GLN A 10 -23.92 -12.08 -22.38
N GLU A 11 -24.56 -13.06 -21.73
CA GLU A 11 -25.64 -12.78 -20.77
C GLU A 11 -25.11 -12.07 -19.53
N LEU A 12 -23.96 -12.46 -19.00
CA LEU A 12 -23.31 -11.79 -17.88
C LEU A 12 -22.90 -10.36 -18.24
N ASP A 13 -22.27 -10.17 -19.40
CA ASP A 13 -21.89 -8.83 -19.89
C ASP A 13 -23.11 -7.91 -20.05
N ALA A 14 -24.23 -8.43 -20.56
CA ALA A 14 -25.45 -7.66 -20.76
C ALA A 14 -26.14 -7.24 -19.45
N ASN A 15 -25.92 -8.01 -18.37
CA ASN A 15 -26.48 -7.75 -17.06
C ASN A 15 -25.49 -7.07 -16.09
N ASP A 16 -24.27 -6.76 -16.53
CA ASP A 16 -23.28 -6.09 -15.68
C ASP A 16 -23.64 -4.60 -15.50
N SER A 17 -24.04 -4.25 -14.28
CA SER A 17 -24.37 -2.86 -13.91
C SER A 17 -23.17 -1.93 -13.98
N LEU A 18 -21.95 -2.45 -13.97
CA LEU A 18 -20.68 -1.69 -14.02
C LEU A 18 -20.10 -1.59 -15.43
N ALA A 19 -20.72 -2.22 -16.45
CA ALA A 19 -20.22 -2.27 -17.82
C ALA A 19 -19.89 -0.87 -18.39
N HIS A 20 -20.64 0.18 -17.99
CA HIS A 20 -20.45 1.55 -18.45
C HIS A 20 -19.09 2.14 -18.05
N PHE A 21 -18.51 1.75 -16.90
CA PHE A 21 -17.20 2.22 -16.43
C PHE A 21 -16.06 1.84 -17.37
N ARG A 22 -16.20 0.78 -18.17
CA ARG A 22 -15.21 0.43 -19.18
C ARG A 22 -14.94 1.59 -20.15
N ASN A 23 -15.94 2.42 -20.39
CA ASN A 23 -15.82 3.58 -21.31
C ASN A 23 -15.02 4.74 -20.70
N GLU A 24 -14.74 4.72 -19.41
CA GLU A 24 -13.94 5.74 -18.75
C GLU A 24 -12.43 5.50 -18.90
N PHE A 25 -12.02 4.40 -19.53
CA PHE A 25 -10.62 4.03 -19.71
C PHE A 25 -10.23 3.97 -21.19
N HIS A 26 -8.95 4.24 -21.47
CA HIS A 26 -8.33 3.97 -22.76
C HIS A 26 -7.96 2.48 -22.83
N LEU A 27 -8.49 1.79 -23.83
CA LEU A 27 -8.17 0.40 -24.10
C LEU A 27 -7.05 0.34 -25.14
N PRO A 28 -5.90 -0.31 -24.86
CA PRO A 28 -4.79 -0.37 -25.80
C PRO A 28 -5.19 -1.03 -27.13
N VAL A 29 -4.67 -0.47 -28.23
CA VAL A 29 -4.83 -1.01 -29.58
C VAL A 29 -3.47 -1.42 -30.09
N ILE A 30 -3.30 -2.73 -30.40
CA ILE A 30 -2.06 -3.31 -30.94
C ILE A 30 -2.38 -3.90 -32.32
N ASP A 31 -1.60 -3.54 -33.33
CA ASP A 31 -1.80 -3.98 -34.72
C ASP A 31 -3.23 -3.72 -35.25
N GLY A 32 -3.79 -2.56 -34.88
CA GLY A 32 -5.13 -2.15 -35.30
C GLY A 32 -6.28 -2.88 -34.59
N LYS A 33 -5.99 -3.70 -33.59
CA LYS A 33 -7.00 -4.45 -32.82
C LYS A 33 -7.00 -4.02 -31.35
N GLN A 34 -8.20 -3.80 -30.81
CA GLN A 34 -8.36 -3.56 -29.39
C GLN A 34 -7.93 -4.81 -28.59
N THR A 35 -7.08 -4.60 -27.59
CA THR A 35 -6.59 -5.70 -26.76
C THR A 35 -7.64 -6.17 -25.73
N LEU A 36 -7.57 -7.45 -25.37
CA LEU A 36 -8.21 -7.97 -24.16
C LEU A 36 -7.21 -7.76 -23.01
N TYR A 37 -7.43 -6.70 -22.22
CA TYR A 37 -6.49 -6.27 -21.21
C TYR A 37 -6.80 -6.92 -19.85
N PHE A 38 -5.94 -7.87 -19.44
CA PHE A 38 -6.04 -8.59 -18.15
C PHE A 38 -4.79 -8.41 -17.28
N THR A 39 -4.00 -7.38 -17.53
CA THR A 39 -2.72 -7.13 -16.85
C THR A 39 -2.78 -5.96 -15.85
N GLY A 40 -3.98 -5.60 -15.39
CA GLY A 40 -4.18 -4.58 -14.34
C GLY A 40 -3.47 -4.88 -13.02
N ASN A 41 -3.14 -6.15 -12.79
CA ASN A 41 -2.29 -6.58 -11.67
C ASN A 41 -0.82 -6.10 -11.80
N SER A 42 -0.39 -5.65 -12.97
CA SER A 42 0.95 -5.08 -13.22
C SER A 42 0.88 -3.58 -13.46
N LEU A 43 -0.03 -3.12 -14.34
CA LEU A 43 -0.30 -1.72 -14.62
C LEU A 43 -1.79 -1.57 -14.95
N GLY A 44 -2.49 -0.67 -14.27
CA GLY A 44 -3.88 -0.34 -14.57
C GLY A 44 -4.05 0.37 -15.90
N LEU A 45 -5.27 0.36 -16.45
CA LEU A 45 -5.61 1.12 -17.63
C LEU A 45 -5.59 2.63 -17.35
N MET A 46 -5.23 3.42 -18.36
CA MET A 46 -5.26 4.88 -18.25
C MET A 46 -6.71 5.38 -18.18
N PRO A 47 -7.13 6.06 -17.08
CA PRO A 47 -8.40 6.77 -17.05
C PRO A 47 -8.39 7.94 -18.06
N LYS A 48 -9.49 8.19 -18.74
CA LYS A 48 -9.61 9.31 -19.69
C LYS A 48 -9.41 10.68 -19.03
N LEU A 49 -9.78 10.81 -17.77
CA LEU A 49 -9.58 12.05 -17.02
C LEU A 49 -8.12 12.33 -16.67
N ALA A 50 -7.23 11.32 -16.69
CA ALA A 50 -5.83 11.49 -16.35
C ALA A 50 -5.12 12.53 -17.23
N GLU A 51 -5.40 12.52 -18.55
CA GLU A 51 -4.84 13.51 -19.49
C GLU A 51 -5.22 14.92 -19.09
N LYS A 52 -6.50 15.16 -18.85
CA LYS A 52 -7.02 16.47 -18.44
C LYS A 52 -6.35 16.96 -17.15
N TYR A 53 -6.24 16.10 -16.13
CA TYR A 53 -5.64 16.52 -14.86
C TYR A 53 -4.15 16.84 -14.98
N LEU A 54 -3.42 16.09 -15.78
CA LEU A 54 -2.02 16.39 -16.08
C LEU A 54 -1.87 17.72 -16.85
N GLU A 55 -2.71 17.98 -17.85
CA GLU A 55 -2.71 19.25 -18.59
C GLU A 55 -3.02 20.43 -17.66
N GLU A 56 -3.98 20.30 -16.76
CA GLU A 56 -4.31 21.33 -15.78
C GLU A 56 -3.13 21.65 -14.84
N GLU A 57 -2.41 20.64 -14.34
CA GLU A 57 -1.22 20.86 -13.51
C GLU A 57 -0.06 21.50 -14.30
N LEU A 58 0.13 21.12 -15.57
CA LEU A 58 1.13 21.74 -16.45
C LEU A 58 0.79 23.21 -16.72
N GLU A 59 -0.49 23.53 -16.92
CA GLU A 59 -0.96 24.90 -17.11
C GLU A 59 -0.77 25.73 -15.85
N ASP A 60 -1.09 25.18 -14.68
CA ASP A 60 -0.91 25.86 -13.40
C ASP A 60 0.59 26.10 -13.11
N TRP A 61 1.46 25.14 -13.38
CA TRP A 61 2.89 25.32 -13.27
C TRP A 61 3.42 26.44 -14.20
N LYS A 62 2.97 26.46 -15.44
CA LYS A 62 3.33 27.50 -16.41
C LYS A 62 2.92 28.91 -15.93
N ASN A 63 1.72 29.02 -15.36
CA ASN A 63 1.12 30.31 -15.02
C ASN A 63 1.52 30.83 -13.64
N TRP A 64 1.70 29.93 -12.68
CA TRP A 64 1.92 30.28 -11.28
C TRP A 64 3.37 30.09 -10.79
N GLY A 65 4.16 29.21 -11.42
CA GLY A 65 5.50 28.89 -10.92
C GLY A 65 5.44 28.45 -9.44
N VAL A 66 6.24 29.05 -8.59
CA VAL A 66 6.27 28.72 -7.13
C VAL A 66 4.94 29.06 -6.44
N GLU A 67 4.22 30.05 -6.91
CA GLU A 67 2.94 30.46 -6.34
C GLU A 67 1.85 29.39 -6.51
N GLY A 68 2.05 28.39 -7.39
CA GLY A 68 1.16 27.25 -7.54
C GLY A 68 0.99 26.42 -6.27
N HIS A 69 1.93 26.52 -5.33
CA HIS A 69 1.76 25.93 -4.01
C HIS A 69 0.51 26.43 -3.28
N PHE A 70 0.09 27.66 -3.56
CA PHE A 70 -1.03 28.33 -2.89
C PHE A 70 -2.19 28.67 -3.84
N HIS A 71 -1.92 28.89 -5.13
CA HIS A 71 -2.85 29.51 -6.08
C HIS A 71 -3.20 28.63 -7.29
N ALA A 72 -2.61 27.42 -7.42
CA ALA A 72 -3.05 26.46 -8.43
C ALA A 72 -4.53 26.08 -8.22
N ARG A 73 -5.18 25.54 -9.23
CA ARG A 73 -6.56 25.00 -9.15
C ARG A 73 -6.70 24.00 -7.98
N ARG A 74 -5.69 23.19 -7.82
CA ARG A 74 -5.47 22.30 -6.70
C ARG A 74 -4.13 22.71 -6.06
N PRO A 75 -4.14 23.53 -4.99
CA PRO A 75 -2.91 24.01 -4.35
C PRO A 75 -1.97 22.87 -3.99
N TRP A 76 -0.67 23.01 -4.32
CA TRP A 76 0.28 21.91 -4.18
C TRP A 76 0.72 21.64 -2.75
N MET A 77 0.56 22.60 -1.83
CA MET A 77 0.89 22.42 -0.41
C MET A 77 0.11 21.25 0.23
N PRO A 78 -1.23 21.22 0.16
CA PRO A 78 -2.04 20.14 0.72
C PRO A 78 -2.34 19.04 -0.30
N TYR A 79 -1.64 18.93 -1.42
CA TYR A 79 -2.06 18.10 -2.56
C TYR A 79 -2.32 16.63 -2.18
N HIS A 80 -1.50 16.06 -1.29
CA HIS A 80 -1.68 14.70 -0.79
C HIS A 80 -2.97 14.52 0.03
N GLU A 81 -3.48 15.59 0.64
CA GLU A 81 -4.66 15.54 1.49
C GLU A 81 -5.95 15.34 0.68
N PHE A 82 -5.96 15.74 -0.60
CA PHE A 82 -7.13 15.58 -1.48
C PHE A 82 -7.52 14.11 -1.70
N PHE A 83 -6.61 13.19 -1.49
CA PHE A 83 -6.82 11.77 -1.73
C PHE A 83 -7.18 10.98 -0.47
N SER A 84 -6.94 11.51 0.73
CA SER A 84 -7.07 10.79 2.00
C SER A 84 -8.47 10.23 2.21
N GLU A 85 -9.52 11.02 1.95
CA GLU A 85 -10.92 10.61 2.11
C GLU A 85 -11.31 9.47 1.16
N SER A 86 -10.89 9.53 -0.11
CA SER A 86 -11.22 8.49 -1.11
C SER A 86 -10.43 7.21 -0.88
N LEU A 87 -9.14 7.34 -0.60
CA LEU A 87 -8.27 6.17 -0.36
C LEU A 87 -8.61 5.47 0.95
N SER A 88 -8.98 6.22 2.00
CA SER A 88 -9.41 5.62 3.26
C SER A 88 -10.62 4.70 3.08
N LYS A 89 -11.57 5.07 2.21
CA LYS A 89 -12.73 4.23 1.85
C LYS A 89 -12.32 2.95 1.12
N LEU A 90 -11.32 3.04 0.22
CA LEU A 90 -10.83 1.88 -0.54
C LEU A 90 -10.13 0.82 0.34
N VAL A 91 -9.52 1.25 1.43
CA VAL A 91 -8.76 0.35 2.32
C VAL A 91 -9.44 0.18 3.69
N GLY A 92 -10.64 0.73 3.89
CA GLY A 92 -11.40 0.62 5.12
C GLY A 92 -10.64 1.21 6.31
N ALA A 93 -10.21 2.46 6.18
CA ALA A 93 -9.45 3.21 7.17
C ALA A 93 -10.13 4.56 7.48
N LYS A 94 -9.59 5.30 8.45
CA LYS A 94 -9.91 6.71 8.65
C LYS A 94 -9.02 7.59 7.77
N PRO A 95 -9.45 8.79 7.35
CA PRO A 95 -8.64 9.67 6.52
C PRO A 95 -7.26 10.01 7.12
N GLU A 96 -7.19 10.20 8.44
CA GLU A 96 -5.95 10.50 9.16
C GLU A 96 -4.97 9.32 9.26
N GLU A 97 -5.40 8.12 8.90
CA GLU A 97 -4.58 6.92 8.90
C GLU A 97 -3.92 6.64 7.54
N VAL A 98 -4.32 7.37 6.48
CA VAL A 98 -3.89 7.11 5.08
C VAL A 98 -3.12 8.29 4.53
N VAL A 99 -1.99 7.99 3.90
CA VAL A 99 -1.12 9.00 3.28
C VAL A 99 -0.66 8.54 1.90
N VAL A 100 -0.58 9.48 0.98
CA VAL A 100 0.01 9.28 -0.36
C VAL A 100 1.45 9.77 -0.34
N MET A 101 2.40 8.86 -0.51
CA MET A 101 3.83 9.18 -0.50
C MET A 101 4.65 8.05 -1.15
N GLY A 102 5.79 8.41 -1.71
CA GLY A 102 6.85 7.50 -2.13
C GLY A 102 6.43 6.44 -3.15
N SER A 103 7.06 5.28 -3.04
CA SER A 103 6.70 4.05 -3.75
C SER A 103 6.43 2.95 -2.74
N LEU A 104 5.81 1.83 -3.18
CA LEU A 104 5.50 0.72 -2.28
C LEU A 104 6.72 0.27 -1.46
N THR A 105 7.82 -0.05 -2.12
CA THR A 105 9.02 -0.57 -1.44
C THR A 105 9.65 0.48 -0.51
N ASN A 106 9.67 1.77 -0.90
CA ASN A 106 10.13 2.84 -0.02
C ASN A 106 9.27 2.92 1.24
N ASN A 107 7.95 2.88 1.08
CA ASN A 107 7.01 2.93 2.21
C ASN A 107 7.17 1.72 3.14
N LEU A 108 7.34 0.51 2.59
CA LEU A 108 7.62 -0.68 3.40
C LEU A 108 8.90 -0.51 4.24
N HIS A 109 10.00 -0.03 3.64
CA HIS A 109 11.23 0.23 4.38
C HIS A 109 11.04 1.26 5.49
N LEU A 110 10.38 2.38 5.20
CA LEU A 110 10.14 3.45 6.18
C LEU A 110 9.24 2.98 7.33
N LEU A 111 8.20 2.22 7.02
CA LEU A 111 7.31 1.66 8.03
C LEU A 111 8.03 0.59 8.88
N MET A 112 8.88 -0.24 8.28
CA MET A 112 9.68 -1.21 9.02
C MET A 112 10.69 -0.57 9.98
N VAL A 113 11.20 0.64 9.71
CA VAL A 113 11.99 1.41 10.70
C VAL A 113 11.21 1.62 12.00
N SER A 114 9.91 1.85 11.89
CA SER A 114 9.03 2.08 13.04
C SER A 114 8.55 0.78 13.68
N PHE A 115 8.18 -0.20 12.87
CA PHE A 115 7.38 -1.34 13.29
C PHE A 115 8.16 -2.65 13.41
N PHE A 116 9.31 -2.82 12.76
CA PHE A 116 10.22 -3.91 13.02
C PHE A 116 11.22 -3.50 14.12
N ARG A 117 10.93 -3.89 15.34
CA ARG A 117 11.70 -3.56 16.56
C ARG A 117 12.26 -4.82 17.16
N PRO A 118 13.40 -5.34 16.63
CA PRO A 118 14.01 -6.53 17.20
C PRO A 118 14.58 -6.22 18.59
N GLU A 119 14.06 -6.92 19.61
CA GLU A 119 14.49 -6.76 21.00
C GLU A 119 14.42 -8.10 21.73
N GLY A 120 15.45 -8.39 22.54
CA GLY A 120 15.52 -9.60 23.36
C GLY A 120 15.42 -10.86 22.50
N LYS A 121 14.37 -11.67 22.72
CA LYS A 121 14.08 -12.87 21.92
C LYS A 121 13.33 -12.58 20.63
N ARG A 122 12.61 -11.45 20.55
CA ARG A 122 11.78 -11.07 19.42
C ARG A 122 12.62 -10.42 18.33
N THR A 123 13.19 -11.24 17.46
CA THR A 123 14.10 -10.80 16.39
C THR A 123 13.71 -11.31 15.01
N LYS A 124 12.66 -12.14 14.92
CA LYS A 124 12.27 -12.79 13.69
C LYS A 124 11.15 -12.03 12.97
N ILE A 125 11.12 -12.19 11.64
CA ILE A 125 10.02 -11.74 10.77
C ILE A 125 9.33 -12.99 10.22
N LEU A 126 8.00 -13.03 10.30
CA LEU A 126 7.17 -14.03 9.65
C LEU A 126 6.64 -13.48 8.33
N CYS A 127 6.84 -14.21 7.23
CA CYS A 127 6.33 -13.85 5.91
C CYS A 127 5.86 -15.08 5.12
N GLU A 128 5.28 -14.85 3.95
CA GLU A 128 4.99 -15.92 2.98
C GLU A 128 6.27 -16.34 2.25
N ALA A 129 6.42 -17.63 2.01
CA ALA A 129 7.51 -18.16 1.18
C ALA A 129 7.32 -17.71 -0.27
N LYS A 130 8.43 -17.33 -0.92
CA LYS A 130 8.41 -16.81 -2.29
C LYS A 130 7.49 -15.60 -2.46
N ALA A 131 7.44 -14.72 -1.46
CA ALA A 131 6.86 -13.39 -1.60
C ALA A 131 7.43 -12.68 -2.83
N PHE A 132 6.78 -11.62 -3.28
CA PHE A 132 7.31 -10.85 -4.40
C PHE A 132 8.75 -10.41 -4.11
N PRO A 133 9.69 -10.47 -5.09
CA PRO A 133 11.12 -10.23 -4.81
C PRO A 133 11.43 -8.92 -4.08
N SER A 134 10.68 -7.83 -4.34
CA SER A 134 10.86 -6.58 -3.58
C SER A 134 10.66 -6.76 -2.09
N ASP A 135 9.66 -7.53 -1.69
CA ASP A 135 9.34 -7.76 -0.27
C ASP A 135 10.39 -8.64 0.37
N GLN A 136 10.77 -9.74 -0.30
CA GLN A 136 11.84 -10.61 0.19
C GLN A 136 13.14 -9.83 0.39
N TYR A 137 13.49 -8.96 -0.57
CA TYR A 137 14.70 -8.15 -0.46
C TYR A 137 14.58 -7.09 0.64
N ALA A 138 13.42 -6.47 0.79
CA ALA A 138 13.16 -5.50 1.85
C ALA A 138 13.28 -6.15 3.22
N LEU A 139 12.60 -7.28 3.46
CA LEU A 139 12.64 -8.00 4.72
C LEU A 139 14.05 -8.47 5.06
N ALA A 140 14.73 -9.12 4.11
CA ALA A 140 16.11 -9.59 4.32
C ALA A 140 17.09 -8.43 4.56
N SER A 141 16.90 -7.28 3.90
CA SER A 141 17.76 -6.12 4.12
C SER A 141 17.53 -5.45 5.47
N GLN A 142 16.29 -5.39 5.94
CA GLN A 142 15.97 -4.92 7.29
C GLN A 142 16.61 -5.78 8.37
N LEU A 143 16.54 -7.12 8.24
CA LEU A 143 17.24 -8.02 9.15
C LEU A 143 18.75 -7.73 9.16
N ARG A 144 19.38 -7.66 8.00
CA ARG A 144 20.82 -7.34 7.90
C ARG A 144 21.17 -5.95 8.48
N TYR A 145 20.30 -4.96 8.30
CA TYR A 145 20.49 -3.64 8.88
C TYR A 145 20.58 -3.69 10.42
N HIS A 146 19.81 -4.58 11.04
CA HIS A 146 19.86 -4.85 12.47
C HIS A 146 20.92 -5.86 12.90
N GLY A 147 21.82 -6.30 11.99
CA GLY A 147 22.87 -7.27 12.28
C GLY A 147 22.38 -8.71 12.41
N LEU A 148 21.18 -9.01 11.92
CA LEU A 148 20.55 -10.32 11.97
C LEU A 148 20.70 -11.08 10.65
N ASP A 149 21.01 -12.38 10.71
CA ASP A 149 21.09 -13.22 9.50
C ASP A 149 19.66 -13.58 9.03
N PRO A 150 19.27 -13.23 7.79
CA PRO A 150 17.96 -13.61 7.26
C PRO A 150 17.68 -15.11 7.27
N LYS A 151 18.70 -15.95 7.16
CA LYS A 151 18.54 -17.42 7.19
C LYS A 151 18.05 -17.94 8.55
N GLU A 152 18.35 -17.23 9.61
CA GLU A 152 17.98 -17.60 10.98
C GLU A 152 16.75 -16.84 11.49
N HIS A 153 16.50 -15.66 10.93
CA HIS A 153 15.51 -14.71 11.45
C HIS A 153 14.31 -14.46 10.52
N LEU A 154 14.29 -15.05 9.30
CA LEU A 154 13.12 -15.02 8.44
C LEU A 154 12.38 -16.36 8.51
N ILE A 155 11.16 -16.35 8.99
CA ILE A 155 10.27 -17.51 9.01
C ILE A 155 9.37 -17.42 7.78
N GLU A 156 9.52 -18.37 6.86
CA GLU A 156 8.75 -18.40 5.63
C GLU A 156 7.71 -19.52 5.68
N VAL A 157 6.43 -19.17 5.48
CA VAL A 157 5.33 -20.14 5.38
C VAL A 157 4.94 -20.29 3.92
N GLY A 158 5.00 -21.51 3.40
CA GLY A 158 4.70 -21.84 2.01
C GLY A 158 3.56 -22.85 1.87
N PRO A 159 3.13 -23.10 0.62
CA PRO A 159 2.18 -24.18 0.34
C PRO A 159 2.75 -25.53 0.76
N ARG A 160 1.90 -26.43 1.20
CA ARG A 160 2.29 -27.83 1.46
C ARG A 160 2.63 -28.54 0.16
N GLU A 161 3.32 -29.67 0.24
CA GLU A 161 3.64 -30.48 -0.93
C GLU A 161 2.39 -30.82 -1.74
N GLY A 162 2.42 -30.54 -3.06
CA GLY A 162 1.28 -30.74 -3.96
C GLY A 162 0.19 -29.65 -3.90
N GLU A 163 0.34 -28.63 -3.06
CA GLU A 163 -0.60 -27.50 -2.98
C GLU A 163 -0.04 -26.24 -3.65
N HIS A 164 -0.93 -25.35 -4.06
CA HIS A 164 -0.58 -24.06 -4.67
C HIS A 164 -0.93 -22.86 -3.78
N HIS A 165 -1.76 -23.07 -2.77
CA HIS A 165 -2.20 -22.05 -1.82
C HIS A 165 -1.64 -22.31 -0.44
N ILE A 166 -1.37 -21.24 0.29
CA ILE A 166 -0.90 -21.31 1.67
C ILE A 166 -2.13 -21.40 2.58
N ARG A 167 -2.17 -22.39 3.44
CA ARG A 167 -3.26 -22.52 4.41
C ARG A 167 -3.05 -21.55 5.56
N LYS A 168 -4.09 -20.87 6.01
CA LYS A 168 -3.99 -19.97 7.17
C LYS A 168 -3.56 -20.69 8.44
N GLU A 169 -3.93 -21.96 8.57
CA GLU A 169 -3.54 -22.83 9.67
C GLU A 169 -2.03 -23.03 9.77
N ASP A 170 -1.31 -22.94 8.64
CA ASP A 170 0.17 -23.06 8.64
C ASP A 170 0.81 -21.77 9.14
N PHE A 171 0.25 -20.59 8.86
CA PHE A 171 0.66 -19.34 9.51
C PHE A 171 0.38 -19.38 11.01
N MET A 172 -0.80 -19.85 11.42
CA MET A 172 -1.16 -19.98 12.84
C MET A 172 -0.21 -20.93 13.55
N ALA A 173 0.13 -22.09 12.94
CA ALA A 173 1.09 -23.03 13.49
C ALA A 173 2.50 -22.43 13.66
N ALA A 174 2.95 -21.62 12.68
CA ALA A 174 4.22 -20.91 12.78
C ALA A 174 4.19 -19.84 13.90
N ILE A 175 3.07 -19.13 14.06
CA ILE A 175 2.86 -18.17 15.15
C ILE A 175 2.84 -18.89 16.51
N ASP A 176 2.21 -20.07 16.62
CA ASP A 176 2.20 -20.82 17.86
C ASP A 176 3.58 -21.38 18.24
N ALA A 177 4.35 -21.83 17.24
CA ALA A 177 5.69 -22.36 17.46
C ALA A 177 6.74 -21.29 17.81
N HIS A 178 6.62 -20.09 17.24
CA HIS A 178 7.65 -19.05 17.29
C HIS A 178 7.16 -17.69 17.81
N GLY A 179 5.93 -17.60 18.32
CA GLY A 179 5.31 -16.32 18.67
C GLY A 179 6.08 -15.45 19.64
N GLU A 180 6.90 -16.05 20.53
CA GLU A 180 7.79 -15.29 21.42
C GLU A 180 9.06 -14.76 20.74
N GLU A 181 9.39 -15.27 19.55
CA GLU A 181 10.57 -14.90 18.79
C GLU A 181 10.24 -13.94 17.63
N ILE A 182 8.97 -13.92 17.18
CA ILE A 182 8.52 -13.07 16.07
C ILE A 182 8.28 -11.66 16.58
N ALA A 183 9.02 -10.70 16.01
CA ALA A 183 8.82 -9.27 16.24
C ALA A 183 7.72 -8.71 15.32
N MET A 184 7.68 -9.18 14.07
CA MET A 184 6.78 -8.66 13.04
C MET A 184 6.31 -9.77 12.10
N MET A 185 5.04 -9.71 11.70
CA MET A 185 4.48 -10.44 10.56
C MET A 185 4.27 -9.47 9.40
N MET A 186 4.82 -9.78 8.22
CA MET A 186 4.66 -8.98 7.00
C MET A 186 4.37 -9.89 5.83
N ILE A 187 3.15 -9.83 5.28
CA ILE A 187 2.62 -10.74 4.26
C ILE A 187 1.89 -9.94 3.18
N GLY A 188 1.87 -10.44 1.95
CA GLY A 188 0.99 -9.93 0.90
C GLY A 188 -0.48 -10.24 1.18
N GLY A 189 -1.36 -9.24 1.15
CA GLY A 189 -2.81 -9.45 1.34
C GLY A 189 -3.45 -10.28 0.23
N VAL A 190 -2.90 -10.17 -0.98
CA VAL A 190 -3.22 -11.04 -2.14
C VAL A 190 -1.91 -11.51 -2.74
N ASN A 191 -1.74 -12.83 -2.84
CA ASN A 191 -0.53 -13.40 -3.41
C ASN A 191 -0.41 -13.06 -4.91
N TYR A 192 0.72 -12.50 -5.31
CA TYR A 192 0.94 -11.98 -6.67
C TYR A 192 0.91 -13.04 -7.77
N TYR A 193 1.23 -14.29 -7.43
CA TYR A 193 1.34 -15.39 -8.39
C TYR A 193 0.05 -16.21 -8.51
N THR A 194 -0.55 -16.55 -7.37
CA THR A 194 -1.74 -17.42 -7.31
C THR A 194 -3.05 -16.65 -7.29
N GLY A 195 -3.02 -15.36 -6.94
CA GLY A 195 -4.23 -14.56 -6.67
C GLY A 195 -4.95 -14.94 -5.37
N GLN A 196 -4.33 -15.74 -4.52
CA GLN A 196 -4.92 -16.13 -3.23
C GLN A 196 -5.09 -14.90 -2.35
N VAL A 197 -6.32 -14.67 -1.86
CA VAL A 197 -6.61 -13.68 -0.82
C VAL A 197 -6.32 -14.30 0.54
N MET A 198 -5.52 -13.62 1.35
CA MET A 198 -5.23 -14.03 2.72
C MET A 198 -6.37 -13.61 3.67
N ASP A 199 -6.63 -14.40 4.70
CA ASP A 199 -7.58 -14.05 5.77
C ASP A 199 -6.95 -13.00 6.71
N MET A 200 -6.81 -11.76 6.19
CA MET A 200 -6.09 -10.67 6.86
C MET A 200 -6.66 -10.38 8.24
N LYS A 201 -7.98 -10.35 8.38
CA LYS A 201 -8.65 -10.10 9.67
C LYS A 201 -8.23 -11.11 10.72
N HIS A 202 -8.32 -12.39 10.39
CA HIS A 202 -8.04 -13.46 11.35
C HIS A 202 -6.57 -13.56 11.69
N LEU A 203 -5.70 -13.50 10.68
CA LEU A 203 -4.24 -13.59 10.88
C LEU A 203 -3.71 -12.38 11.67
N THR A 204 -4.23 -11.17 11.41
CA THR A 204 -3.87 -9.98 12.20
C THR A 204 -4.21 -10.18 13.67
N ALA A 205 -5.45 -10.53 13.99
CA ALA A 205 -5.88 -10.74 15.37
C ALA A 205 -5.08 -11.87 16.05
N TYR A 206 -4.82 -12.95 15.31
CA TYR A 206 -4.09 -14.11 15.85
C TYR A 206 -2.63 -13.76 16.20
N ALA A 207 -1.94 -13.06 15.32
CA ALA A 207 -0.57 -12.62 15.55
C ALA A 207 -0.48 -11.58 16.69
N GLN A 208 -1.38 -10.60 16.72
CA GLN A 208 -1.41 -9.57 17.75
C GLN A 208 -1.71 -10.13 19.14
N ASN A 209 -2.51 -11.21 19.27
CA ASN A 209 -2.71 -11.91 20.55
C ASN A 209 -1.43 -12.52 21.12
N LYS A 210 -0.39 -12.70 20.30
CA LYS A 210 0.97 -13.12 20.72
C LYS A 210 1.92 -11.92 20.85
N GLY A 211 1.45 -10.68 20.73
CA GLY A 211 2.26 -9.47 20.80
C GLY A 211 3.12 -9.22 19.55
N ILE A 212 2.74 -9.78 18.40
CA ILE A 212 3.43 -9.60 17.12
C ILE A 212 2.85 -8.37 16.43
N THR A 213 3.72 -7.48 15.94
CA THR A 213 3.32 -6.36 15.07
C THR A 213 2.95 -6.87 13.68
N VAL A 214 1.88 -6.35 13.07
CA VAL A 214 1.36 -6.85 11.81
C VAL A 214 1.33 -5.78 10.73
N GLY A 215 2.08 -6.03 9.65
CA GLY A 215 2.06 -5.27 8.41
C GLY A 215 1.51 -6.06 7.22
N TRP A 216 0.91 -5.36 6.25
CA TRP A 216 0.40 -5.96 5.02
C TRP A 216 0.92 -5.25 3.79
N ASP A 217 1.45 -6.00 2.81
CA ASP A 217 1.59 -5.51 1.44
C ASP A 217 0.26 -5.66 0.71
N LEU A 218 -0.29 -4.54 0.28
CA LEU A 218 -1.57 -4.50 -0.42
C LEU A 218 -1.42 -4.16 -1.92
N ALA A 219 -0.24 -4.44 -2.50
CA ALA A 219 0.02 -4.20 -3.93
C ALA A 219 -1.05 -4.80 -4.84
N HIS A 220 -1.59 -5.94 -4.46
CA HIS A 220 -2.65 -6.64 -5.18
C HIS A 220 -4.00 -6.60 -4.44
N GLY A 221 -4.05 -5.99 -3.27
CA GLY A 221 -5.26 -5.87 -2.45
C GLY A 221 -5.99 -4.55 -2.64
N ALA A 222 -5.27 -3.42 -2.53
CA ALA A 222 -5.87 -2.09 -2.61
C ALA A 222 -6.52 -1.83 -3.98
N GLY A 223 -7.80 -1.48 -3.97
CA GLY A 223 -8.63 -1.28 -5.18
C GLY A 223 -9.10 -2.58 -5.86
N ASN A 224 -8.80 -3.76 -5.30
CA ASN A 224 -9.14 -5.05 -5.87
C ASN A 224 -10.07 -5.91 -5.00
N ILE A 225 -9.94 -5.83 -3.69
CA ILE A 225 -10.75 -6.59 -2.74
C ILE A 225 -11.29 -5.67 -1.64
N ASP A 226 -12.33 -6.13 -0.93
CA ASP A 226 -12.85 -5.42 0.25
C ASP A 226 -11.85 -5.53 1.40
N ILE A 227 -11.39 -4.37 1.91
CA ILE A 227 -10.38 -4.23 2.96
C ILE A 227 -10.94 -3.36 4.07
N LYS A 228 -10.60 -3.66 5.32
CA LYS A 228 -11.02 -2.90 6.51
C LYS A 228 -9.87 -2.79 7.51
N LEU A 229 -8.81 -2.06 7.12
CA LEU A 229 -7.57 -1.98 7.90
C LEU A 229 -7.80 -1.47 9.32
N HIS A 230 -8.63 -0.42 9.47
CA HIS A 230 -8.96 0.12 10.78
C HIS A 230 -9.68 -0.92 11.66
N ASP A 231 -10.79 -1.47 11.17
CA ASP A 231 -11.62 -2.42 11.93
C ASP A 231 -10.89 -3.74 12.23
N TRP A 232 -9.94 -4.13 11.36
CA TRP A 232 -9.10 -5.31 11.56
C TRP A 232 -7.91 -5.03 12.48
N ASN A 233 -7.76 -3.78 12.94
CA ASN A 233 -6.71 -3.36 13.87
C ASN A 233 -5.29 -3.61 13.33
N VAL A 234 -5.08 -3.49 12.01
CA VAL A 234 -3.77 -3.63 11.37
C VAL A 234 -2.81 -2.57 11.89
N ASP A 235 -1.52 -2.88 12.10
CA ASP A 235 -0.56 -1.87 12.56
C ASP A 235 -0.18 -0.91 11.45
N PHE A 236 0.19 -1.45 10.28
CA PHE A 236 0.53 -0.68 9.10
C PHE A 236 0.28 -1.49 7.81
N ALA A 237 0.14 -0.79 6.71
CA ALA A 237 0.07 -1.38 5.38
C ALA A 237 0.64 -0.42 4.32
N ALA A 238 1.05 -0.96 3.18
CA ALA A 238 1.47 -0.15 2.04
C ALA A 238 0.96 -0.74 0.73
N TRP A 239 0.76 0.11 -0.29
CA TRP A 239 0.32 -0.31 -1.61
C TRP A 239 0.82 0.63 -2.70
N CYS A 240 0.73 0.19 -3.94
CA CYS A 240 0.99 1.03 -5.12
C CYS A 240 -0.33 1.46 -5.77
N HIS A 241 -0.35 2.66 -6.37
CA HIS A 241 -1.54 3.18 -7.06
C HIS A 241 -1.57 2.84 -8.55
N TYR A 242 -0.45 2.44 -9.16
CA TYR A 242 -0.37 2.19 -10.60
C TYR A 242 -1.02 0.88 -11.07
N LYS A 243 -1.40 -0.02 -10.14
CA LYS A 243 -2.07 -1.29 -10.46
C LYS A 243 -3.59 -1.09 -10.52
N TYR A 244 -4.33 -1.59 -9.54
CA TYR A 244 -5.80 -1.58 -9.54
C TYR A 244 -6.43 -0.19 -9.31
N ILE A 245 -5.65 0.79 -8.85
CA ILE A 245 -6.10 2.17 -8.67
C ILE A 245 -5.84 3.02 -9.92
N ASN A 246 -5.19 2.47 -10.94
CA ASN A 246 -5.07 3.03 -12.29
C ASN A 246 -4.39 4.41 -12.39
N SER A 247 -3.51 4.76 -11.47
CA SER A 247 -2.93 6.11 -11.44
C SER A 247 -1.68 6.29 -12.33
N GLY A 248 -1.41 5.33 -13.21
CA GLY A 248 -0.38 5.43 -14.25
C GLY A 248 1.02 4.98 -13.85
N PRO A 249 1.93 4.84 -14.84
CA PRO A 249 3.30 4.37 -14.61
C PRO A 249 4.10 5.38 -13.78
N GLY A 250 4.78 4.88 -12.73
CA GLY A 250 5.54 5.74 -11.82
C GLY A 250 4.71 6.52 -10.80
N ALA A 251 3.41 6.20 -10.70
CA ALA A 251 2.53 6.83 -9.72
C ALA A 251 3.04 6.68 -8.28
N THR A 252 2.75 7.69 -7.50
CA THR A 252 3.01 7.69 -6.05
C THR A 252 2.21 6.57 -5.38
N ALA A 253 2.79 5.94 -4.37
CA ALA A 253 2.16 4.89 -3.58
C ALA A 253 1.37 5.46 -2.39
N GLY A 254 0.67 4.60 -1.67
CA GLY A 254 0.01 4.91 -0.43
C GLY A 254 0.47 4.03 0.72
N TYR A 255 0.23 4.49 1.95
CA TYR A 255 0.40 3.69 3.14
C TYR A 255 -0.66 4.02 4.18
N PHE A 256 -0.80 3.10 5.11
CA PHE A 256 -1.67 3.18 6.27
C PHE A 256 -0.85 3.00 7.54
N VAL A 257 -1.14 3.81 8.55
CA VAL A 257 -0.69 3.61 9.93
C VAL A 257 -1.89 3.79 10.85
N HIS A 258 -2.19 2.77 11.65
CA HIS A 258 -3.34 2.81 12.54
C HIS A 258 -3.25 3.95 13.57
N GLU A 259 -4.37 4.62 13.85
CA GLU A 259 -4.43 5.77 14.77
C GLU A 259 -3.86 5.48 16.16
N ARG A 260 -3.89 4.23 16.62
CA ARG A 260 -3.29 3.83 17.90
C ARG A 260 -1.79 4.09 18.01
N HIS A 261 -1.13 4.32 16.86
CA HIS A 261 0.30 4.65 16.78
C HIS A 261 0.56 6.14 16.58
N HIS A 262 -0.48 6.94 16.38
CA HIS A 262 -0.36 8.36 16.16
C HIS A 262 0.09 9.09 17.44
N GLY A 263 0.89 10.15 17.28
CA GLY A 263 1.34 10.99 18.39
C GLY A 263 2.30 10.33 19.38
N LYS A 264 2.68 9.04 19.17
CA LYS A 264 3.62 8.36 20.05
C LYS A 264 5.07 8.78 19.76
N ALA A 265 5.73 9.34 20.77
CA ALA A 265 7.11 9.81 20.66
C ALA A 265 8.14 8.67 20.70
N ASP A 266 7.78 7.52 21.28
CA ASP A 266 8.63 6.34 21.41
C ASP A 266 8.73 5.48 20.16
N ILE A 267 7.88 5.75 19.14
CA ILE A 267 7.96 5.08 17.84
C ILE A 267 9.00 5.79 16.98
N PRO A 268 10.17 5.18 16.72
CA PRO A 268 11.18 5.78 15.85
C PRO A 268 10.68 5.85 14.42
N ARG A 269 11.10 6.89 13.73
CA ARG A 269 10.83 7.08 12.29
C ARG A 269 11.97 7.87 11.67
N PHE A 270 12.13 7.75 10.37
CA PHE A 270 12.95 8.73 9.67
C PHE A 270 12.14 10.01 9.54
N GLU A 271 12.74 11.12 9.97
CA GLU A 271 12.09 12.41 10.03
C GLU A 271 12.27 13.17 8.72
N GLY A 272 11.23 13.82 8.26
CA GLY A 272 11.27 14.65 7.07
C GLY A 272 10.43 15.91 7.23
N TRP A 273 10.82 16.95 6.48
CA TRP A 273 10.17 18.25 6.62
C TRP A 273 8.65 18.19 6.45
N TRP A 274 8.15 17.31 5.60
CA TRP A 274 6.71 17.22 5.33
C TRP A 274 5.92 16.54 6.44
N GLY A 275 6.58 15.70 7.24
CA GLY A 275 5.99 15.10 8.46
C GLY A 275 6.01 16.02 9.68
N HIS A 276 6.68 17.20 9.57
CA HIS A 276 6.71 18.19 10.64
C HIS A 276 5.38 18.94 10.72
N ASP A 277 5.03 19.38 11.92
CA ASP A 277 3.85 20.18 12.23
C ASP A 277 3.61 21.31 11.21
N LYS A 278 2.38 21.37 10.67
CA LYS A 278 2.03 22.25 9.53
C LYS A 278 2.10 23.73 9.88
N GLU A 279 1.84 24.10 11.13
CA GLU A 279 1.83 25.49 11.58
C GLU A 279 3.25 26.07 11.71
N THR A 280 4.19 25.23 12.15
CA THR A 280 5.55 25.67 12.49
C THR A 280 6.60 25.27 11.46
N ARG A 281 6.27 24.46 10.45
CA ARG A 281 7.29 23.96 9.48
C ARG A 281 8.05 25.05 8.75
N PHE A 282 7.43 26.21 8.49
CA PHE A 282 8.07 27.35 7.80
C PHE A 282 8.85 28.27 8.75
N GLU A 283 8.80 28.03 10.05
CA GLU A 283 9.68 28.69 11.02
C GLU A 283 11.08 28.07 11.04
N MET A 284 11.27 26.97 10.29
CA MET A 284 12.51 26.22 10.16
C MET A 284 13.12 25.79 11.52
N PRO A 285 12.31 25.16 12.42
CA PRO A 285 12.80 24.77 13.74
C PRO A 285 13.87 23.67 13.65
N GLU A 286 14.80 23.66 14.58
CA GLU A 286 15.85 22.63 14.67
C GLU A 286 15.31 21.26 15.16
N THR A 287 14.19 21.26 15.87
CA THR A 287 13.61 20.04 16.46
C THR A 287 12.36 19.62 15.70
N PHE A 288 12.32 18.36 15.32
CA PHE A 288 11.18 17.78 14.64
C PHE A 288 9.98 17.65 15.61
N LYS A 289 8.84 18.20 15.19
CA LYS A 289 7.55 18.06 15.86
C LYS A 289 6.61 17.31 14.90
N PRO A 290 6.34 16.01 15.12
CA PRO A 290 5.52 15.23 14.18
C PRO A 290 4.08 15.69 14.14
N ILE A 291 3.47 15.66 12.96
CA ILE A 291 2.01 15.75 12.80
C ILE A 291 1.38 14.59 13.58
N PRO A 292 0.30 14.80 14.36
CA PRO A 292 -0.29 13.75 15.19
C PRO A 292 -1.21 12.80 14.40
N THR A 293 -0.83 12.42 13.17
CA THR A 293 -1.54 11.51 12.27
C THR A 293 -0.53 10.64 11.52
N ALA A 294 -0.97 9.80 10.59
CA ALA A 294 -0.08 9.04 9.71
C ALA A 294 0.84 9.96 8.87
N GLU A 295 0.50 11.23 8.70
CA GLU A 295 1.36 12.19 8.02
C GLU A 295 2.73 12.40 8.67
N ALA A 296 2.91 12.03 9.95
CA ALA A 296 4.20 12.07 10.63
C ALA A 296 5.30 11.24 9.95
N TRP A 297 4.94 10.29 9.09
CA TRP A 297 5.87 9.45 8.33
C TRP A 297 6.24 10.03 6.97
N GLN A 298 5.69 11.19 6.59
CA GLN A 298 6.06 11.86 5.34
C GLN A 298 7.47 12.46 5.43
N LEU A 299 8.25 12.30 4.35
CA LEU A 299 9.60 12.85 4.27
C LEU A 299 9.63 14.19 3.54
N SER A 300 9.08 14.22 2.34
CA SER A 300 9.05 15.38 1.45
C SER A 300 7.64 15.64 0.96
N ASN A 301 7.43 16.82 0.37
CA ASN A 301 6.21 17.07 -0.39
C ASN A 301 6.06 16.04 -1.52
N VAL A 302 4.83 15.79 -1.86
CA VAL A 302 4.50 14.77 -2.88
C VAL A 302 4.78 15.26 -4.30
N PRO A 303 5.14 14.36 -5.22
CA PRO A 303 5.34 14.71 -6.63
C PRO A 303 3.99 14.92 -7.31
N VAL A 304 3.53 16.16 -7.38
CA VAL A 304 2.20 16.55 -7.91
C VAL A 304 1.90 15.92 -9.26
N MET A 305 2.83 15.99 -10.22
CA MET A 305 2.64 15.43 -11.58
C MET A 305 2.39 13.92 -11.56
N ALA A 306 3.05 13.18 -10.65
CA ALA A 306 2.85 11.74 -10.51
C ALA A 306 1.55 11.38 -9.79
N MET A 307 0.94 12.33 -9.10
CA MET A 307 -0.34 12.16 -8.39
C MET A 307 -1.55 12.64 -9.19
N ALA A 308 -1.36 13.56 -10.14
CA ALA A 308 -2.47 14.14 -10.88
C ALA A 308 -3.41 13.11 -11.53
N PRO A 309 -2.96 11.92 -11.99
CA PRO A 309 -3.84 10.88 -12.51
C PRO A 309 -4.59 10.07 -11.43
N LEU A 310 -4.24 10.22 -10.15
CA LEU A 310 -4.87 9.51 -9.03
C LEU A 310 -6.24 10.12 -8.72
#